data_e4d457f561d8ea87b819fd38ec315164
#
_entry.id   e4d457f561d8ea87b819fd38ec315164
#
_cell.length_a   1.000
_cell.length_b   1.000
_cell.length_c   1.000
_cell.angle_alpha   90.00
_cell.angle_beta   90.00
_cell.angle_gamma   90.00
#
_symmetry.space_group_name_H-M   'P 1'
#
loop_
_entity.id
_entity.type
_entity.pdbx_description
1 polymer ?
#
loop_
_entity_poly.entity_id
_entity_poly.type
_entity_poly.pdbx_seq_one_letter_code
_entity_poly.pdbx_strand_id
1 'polypeptide(L)'
;MTHLPPLPVAAFAKADPAPDAAFYAVPRFVTHIDVAAVAAVTELYRATLPAGGIVFDLMSSWVSHLPDDAAYGEVVGHGMNAEELAANPRLDRWFVQDLNDVPDLSEGDGRYDAVLICVGVQYLQHPLTVLREVRRVLKPGGRVIISFSNRCFPTKAVAVWRALDTQGHASLVRLYLETAGFRDTTASLLTDGRLGDPLVAITSRS
;
A
#
# COMPACT_ATOMS: atom_id res chain seq x y z
N MET A 1 15.56 8.90 20.43
CA MET A 1 14.31 8.39 19.85
C MET A 1 13.21 9.37 20.19
N THR A 2 12.80 10.18 19.25
CA THR A 2 11.72 11.17 19.47
C THR A 2 10.39 10.42 19.44
N HIS A 3 9.84 10.08 20.60
CA HIS A 3 8.47 9.56 20.71
C HIS A 3 7.52 10.70 20.32
N LEU A 4 7.01 10.67 19.10
CA LEU A 4 5.84 11.47 18.80
C LEU A 4 4.65 10.95 19.62
N PRO A 5 3.82 11.85 20.20
CA PRO A 5 2.62 11.40 20.89
C PRO A 5 1.73 10.62 19.94
N PRO A 6 1.01 9.59 20.42
CA PRO A 6 0.09 8.83 19.60
C PRO A 6 -0.94 9.78 18.98
N LEU A 7 -1.18 9.66 17.68
CA LEU A 7 -2.22 10.44 17.01
C LEU A 7 -3.58 10.13 17.66
N PRO A 8 -4.45 11.12 17.86
CA PRO A 8 -5.77 10.89 18.44
C PRO A 8 -6.62 10.00 17.51
N VAL A 9 -7.56 9.24 18.07
CA VAL A 9 -8.45 8.35 17.29
C VAL A 9 -9.17 9.11 16.18
N ALA A 10 -9.57 10.36 16.41
CA ALA A 10 -10.22 11.22 15.42
C ALA A 10 -9.34 11.49 14.17
N ALA A 11 -8.01 11.35 14.26
CA ALA A 11 -7.10 11.48 13.11
C ALA A 11 -7.35 10.40 12.05
N PHE A 12 -7.89 9.26 12.46
CA PHE A 12 -8.19 8.13 11.58
C PHE A 12 -9.66 8.03 11.19
N ALA A 13 -10.48 9.02 11.53
CA ALA A 13 -11.87 9.07 11.12
C ALA A 13 -12.00 9.36 9.62
N LYS A 14 -12.95 8.69 8.96
CA LYS A 14 -13.35 8.94 7.57
C LYS A 14 -14.50 9.95 7.53
N ALA A 15 -14.60 10.72 6.44
CA ALA A 15 -15.75 11.61 6.23
C ALA A 15 -17.03 10.83 5.93
N ASP A 16 -16.90 9.71 5.22
CA ASP A 16 -17.98 8.73 5.03
C ASP A 16 -17.73 7.53 5.97
N PRO A 17 -18.50 7.41 7.07
CA PRO A 17 -18.36 6.32 8.04
C PRO A 17 -19.05 5.02 7.59
N ALA A 18 -19.72 4.99 6.43
CA ALA A 18 -20.35 3.77 5.94
C ALA A 18 -19.30 2.65 5.74
N PRO A 19 -19.66 1.39 5.90
CA PRO A 19 -18.75 0.27 5.73
C PRO A 19 -18.01 0.33 4.39
N ASP A 20 -16.69 0.11 4.41
CA ASP A 20 -15.87 0.12 3.21
C ASP A 20 -16.31 -0.93 2.19
N ALA A 21 -16.79 -2.09 2.65
CA ALA A 21 -17.35 -3.13 1.79
C ALA A 21 -18.48 -2.62 0.89
N ALA A 22 -19.34 -1.72 1.39
CA ALA A 22 -20.41 -1.12 0.58
C ALA A 22 -19.85 -0.15 -0.48
N PHE A 23 -18.82 0.62 -0.13
CA PHE A 23 -18.17 1.55 -1.06
C PHE A 23 -17.44 0.81 -2.19
N TYR A 24 -16.77 -0.30 -1.88
CA TYR A 24 -15.99 -1.11 -2.83
C TYR A 24 -16.81 -2.23 -3.50
N ALA A 25 -18.12 -2.35 -3.25
CA ALA A 25 -18.97 -3.38 -3.84
C ALA A 25 -19.04 -3.30 -5.38
N VAL A 26 -18.98 -2.09 -5.95
CA VAL A 26 -18.99 -1.89 -7.40
C VAL A 26 -17.56 -1.87 -7.92
N PRO A 27 -17.19 -2.80 -8.83
CA PRO A 27 -15.83 -2.88 -9.37
C PRO A 27 -15.47 -1.63 -10.18
N ARG A 28 -14.21 -1.23 -10.11
CA ARG A 28 -13.64 -0.06 -10.78
C ARG A 28 -12.40 -0.45 -11.57
N PHE A 29 -12.57 -0.75 -12.84
CA PHE A 29 -11.48 -1.12 -13.76
C PHE A 29 -10.78 0.13 -14.31
N VAL A 30 -10.28 0.99 -13.41
CA VAL A 30 -9.54 2.20 -13.73
C VAL A 30 -8.21 2.21 -12.99
N THR A 31 -7.17 2.79 -13.58
CA THR A 31 -5.93 3.10 -12.86
C THR A 31 -6.18 4.33 -11.99
N HIS A 32 -5.70 4.28 -10.75
CA HIS A 32 -5.89 5.38 -9.80
C HIS A 32 -4.80 6.46 -9.89
N ILE A 33 -3.80 6.23 -10.72
CA ILE A 33 -2.70 7.14 -11.06
C ILE A 33 -2.52 7.13 -12.57
N ASP A 34 -1.90 8.17 -13.12
CA ASP A 34 -1.68 8.29 -14.56
C ASP A 34 -0.58 7.39 -15.10
N VAL A 35 -0.44 7.36 -16.42
CA VAL A 35 0.52 6.49 -17.12
C VAL A 35 1.97 6.78 -16.71
N ALA A 36 2.33 8.05 -16.45
CA ALA A 36 3.68 8.40 -16.05
C ALA A 36 3.99 7.89 -14.63
N ALA A 37 3.04 8.03 -13.71
CA ALA A 37 3.15 7.49 -12.36
C ALA A 37 3.16 5.95 -12.35
N VAL A 38 2.35 5.30 -13.19
CA VAL A 38 2.39 3.83 -13.40
C VAL A 38 3.78 3.40 -13.88
N ALA A 39 4.33 4.03 -14.91
CA ALA A 39 5.66 3.69 -15.41
C ALA A 39 6.73 3.85 -14.32
N ALA A 40 6.67 4.93 -13.54
CA ALA A 40 7.63 5.20 -12.48
C ALA A 40 7.57 4.17 -11.33
N VAL A 41 6.38 3.75 -10.90
CA VAL A 41 6.27 2.70 -9.88
C VAL A 41 6.68 1.32 -10.41
N THR A 42 6.39 1.03 -11.67
CA THR A 42 6.84 -0.20 -12.35
C THR A 42 8.37 -0.29 -12.38
N GLU A 43 9.07 0.80 -12.71
CA GLU A 43 10.54 0.84 -12.67
C GLU A 43 11.09 0.71 -11.24
N LEU A 44 10.45 1.30 -10.25
CA LEU A 44 10.82 1.07 -8.84
C LEU A 44 10.72 -0.42 -8.49
N TYR A 45 9.64 -1.09 -8.85
CA TYR A 45 9.45 -2.52 -8.61
C TYR A 45 10.49 -3.35 -9.34
N ARG A 46 10.79 -3.03 -10.61
CA ARG A 46 11.86 -3.67 -11.41
C ARG A 46 13.23 -3.60 -10.71
N ALA A 47 13.56 -2.43 -10.17
CA ALA A 47 14.85 -2.19 -9.53
C ALA A 47 14.97 -2.80 -8.12
N THR A 48 13.85 -3.08 -7.45
CA THR A 48 13.86 -3.40 -6.01
C THR A 48 13.38 -4.79 -5.66
N LEU A 49 12.49 -5.38 -6.46
CA LEU A 49 11.94 -6.70 -6.17
C LEU A 49 12.90 -7.82 -6.61
N PRO A 50 13.09 -8.85 -5.78
CA PRO A 50 13.96 -9.96 -6.16
C PRO A 50 13.31 -10.83 -7.26
N ALA A 51 14.08 -11.18 -8.27
CA ALA A 51 13.65 -12.13 -9.29
C ALA A 51 13.29 -13.48 -8.64
N GLY A 52 12.16 -14.05 -9.04
CA GLY A 52 11.65 -15.29 -8.44
C GLY A 52 11.15 -15.16 -6.99
N GLY A 53 11.12 -13.95 -6.42
CA GLY A 53 10.63 -13.70 -5.08
C GLY A 53 9.11 -13.89 -4.94
N ILE A 54 8.65 -14.08 -3.71
CA ILE A 54 7.22 -14.14 -3.36
C ILE A 54 6.78 -12.72 -2.98
N VAL A 55 5.81 -12.18 -3.71
CA VAL A 55 5.33 -10.80 -3.58
C VAL A 55 3.90 -10.80 -3.05
N PHE A 56 3.62 -9.91 -2.10
CA PHE A 56 2.27 -9.67 -1.63
C PHE A 56 1.82 -8.26 -2.04
N ASP A 57 0.85 -8.19 -2.94
CA ASP A 57 0.21 -6.95 -3.38
C ASP A 57 -0.99 -6.66 -2.49
N LEU A 58 -0.74 -5.90 -1.43
CA LEU A 58 -1.70 -5.57 -0.37
C LEU A 58 -2.49 -4.32 -0.73
N MET A 59 -3.81 -4.36 -0.57
CA MET A 59 -4.76 -3.33 -1.01
C MET A 59 -4.74 -3.14 -2.53
N SER A 60 -4.61 -4.25 -3.24
CA SER A 60 -4.59 -4.39 -4.69
C SER A 60 -5.97 -4.23 -5.31
N SER A 61 -6.00 -4.19 -6.63
CA SER A 61 -7.17 -4.13 -7.47
C SER A 61 -6.94 -4.99 -8.73
N TRP A 62 -7.51 -4.60 -9.87
CA TRP A 62 -7.39 -5.30 -11.14
C TRP A 62 -6.01 -5.19 -11.81
N VAL A 63 -5.09 -4.42 -11.24
CA VAL A 63 -3.72 -4.22 -11.75
C VAL A 63 -2.73 -4.00 -10.60
N SER A 64 -1.57 -4.66 -10.68
CA SER A 64 -0.50 -4.62 -9.66
C SER A 64 0.65 -3.67 -10.01
N HIS A 65 0.69 -3.12 -11.22
CA HIS A 65 1.81 -2.33 -11.75
C HIS A 65 3.18 -3.03 -11.72
N LEU A 66 3.18 -4.36 -11.56
CA LEU A 66 4.41 -5.17 -11.63
C LEU A 66 4.94 -5.22 -13.07
N PRO A 67 6.28 -5.22 -13.29
CA PRO A 67 6.85 -5.32 -14.63
C PRO A 67 6.38 -6.58 -15.35
N ASP A 68 5.91 -6.45 -16.60
CA ASP A 68 5.36 -7.58 -17.38
C ASP A 68 6.42 -8.63 -17.72
N ASP A 69 7.67 -8.22 -17.86
CA ASP A 69 8.82 -9.06 -18.19
C ASP A 69 9.54 -9.65 -16.95
N ALA A 70 9.07 -9.35 -15.73
CA ALA A 70 9.62 -9.91 -14.51
C ALA A 70 8.80 -11.14 -14.06
N ALA A 71 9.52 -12.24 -13.81
CA ALA A 71 8.94 -13.45 -13.23
C ALA A 71 9.12 -13.45 -11.70
N TYR A 72 8.04 -13.74 -10.99
CA TYR A 72 8.01 -13.93 -9.53
C TYR A 72 7.66 -15.38 -9.21
N GLY A 73 8.04 -15.85 -8.03
CA GLY A 73 7.73 -17.20 -7.57
C GLY A 73 6.25 -17.37 -7.25
N GLU A 74 5.65 -16.34 -6.67
CA GLU A 74 4.22 -16.22 -6.43
C GLU A 74 3.88 -14.73 -6.23
N VAL A 75 2.74 -14.31 -6.76
CA VAL A 75 2.15 -12.99 -6.48
C VAL A 75 0.79 -13.19 -5.83
N VAL A 76 0.66 -12.76 -4.59
CA VAL A 76 -0.59 -12.85 -3.82
C VAL A 76 -1.25 -11.49 -3.78
N GLY A 77 -2.53 -11.41 -4.10
CA GLY A 77 -3.32 -10.20 -4.03
C GLY A 77 -4.24 -10.15 -2.82
N HIS A 78 -4.40 -8.97 -2.25
CA HIS A 78 -5.45 -8.67 -1.29
C HIS A 78 -6.14 -7.38 -1.68
N GLY A 79 -7.46 -7.33 -1.59
CA GLY A 79 -8.24 -6.12 -1.90
C GLY A 79 -9.65 -6.20 -1.36
N MET A 80 -10.49 -5.28 -1.80
CA MET A 80 -11.87 -5.14 -1.33
C MET A 80 -12.91 -5.63 -2.34
N ASN A 81 -12.52 -5.93 -3.60
CA ASN A 81 -13.44 -6.35 -4.64
C ASN A 81 -12.94 -7.60 -5.36
N ALA A 82 -13.73 -8.69 -5.31
CA ALA A 82 -13.38 -9.99 -5.89
C ALA A 82 -13.27 -9.95 -7.43
N GLU A 83 -14.12 -9.17 -8.11
CA GLU A 83 -14.11 -9.07 -9.57
C GLU A 83 -12.86 -8.35 -10.08
N GLU A 84 -12.44 -7.29 -9.36
CA GLU A 84 -11.20 -6.58 -9.67
C GLU A 84 -9.98 -7.50 -9.48
N LEU A 85 -9.89 -8.20 -8.35
CA LEU A 85 -8.78 -9.12 -8.07
C LEU A 85 -8.73 -10.28 -9.06
N ALA A 86 -9.88 -10.86 -9.41
CA ALA A 86 -9.97 -11.94 -10.40
C ALA A 86 -9.53 -11.50 -11.81
N ALA A 87 -9.69 -10.22 -12.13
CA ALA A 87 -9.27 -9.64 -13.42
C ALA A 87 -7.79 -9.27 -13.47
N ASN A 88 -7.07 -9.29 -12.33
CA ASN A 88 -5.66 -8.92 -12.27
C ASN A 88 -4.78 -10.06 -12.80
N PRO A 89 -4.14 -9.89 -13.98
CA PRO A 89 -3.39 -10.97 -14.63
C PRO A 89 -2.05 -11.29 -13.94
N ARG A 90 -1.66 -10.52 -12.93
CA ARG A 90 -0.39 -10.72 -12.21
C ARG A 90 -0.55 -11.53 -10.94
N LEU A 91 -1.79 -11.77 -10.48
CA LEU A 91 -2.05 -12.52 -9.25
C LEU A 91 -2.16 -14.02 -9.51
N ASP A 92 -1.39 -14.81 -8.79
CA ASP A 92 -1.51 -16.29 -8.78
C ASP A 92 -2.65 -16.73 -7.86
N ARG A 93 -2.88 -16.00 -6.77
CA ARG A 93 -4.03 -16.14 -5.88
C ARG A 93 -4.37 -14.82 -5.22
N TRP A 94 -5.57 -14.72 -4.68
CA TRP A 94 -6.02 -13.52 -4.00
C TRP A 94 -7.11 -13.83 -2.96
N PHE A 95 -7.37 -12.85 -2.08
CA PHE A 95 -8.48 -12.90 -1.14
C PHE A 95 -9.03 -11.49 -0.87
N VAL A 96 -10.30 -11.45 -0.43
CA VAL A 96 -11.00 -10.21 -0.07
C VAL A 96 -11.07 -10.09 1.44
N GLN A 97 -10.67 -8.95 1.97
CA GLN A 97 -10.70 -8.64 3.40
C GLN A 97 -10.75 -7.14 3.63
N ASP A 98 -11.54 -6.68 4.60
CA ASP A 98 -11.50 -5.29 5.07
C ASP A 98 -10.49 -5.18 6.21
N LEU A 99 -9.33 -4.55 5.95
CA LEU A 99 -8.28 -4.35 6.96
C LEU A 99 -8.66 -3.36 8.06
N ASN A 100 -9.74 -2.60 7.89
CA ASN A 100 -10.25 -1.72 8.93
C ASN A 100 -11.18 -2.45 9.91
N ASP A 101 -11.76 -3.57 9.48
CA ASP A 101 -12.58 -4.47 10.32
C ASP A 101 -11.73 -5.60 10.90
N VAL A 102 -10.93 -6.26 10.05
CA VAL A 102 -10.04 -7.36 10.44
C VAL A 102 -8.62 -7.03 9.97
N PRO A 103 -7.79 -6.40 10.81
CA PRO A 103 -6.43 -6.00 10.43
C PRO A 103 -5.42 -7.16 10.38
N ASP A 104 -5.74 -8.32 10.97
CA ASP A 104 -4.85 -9.48 11.02
C ASP A 104 -4.85 -10.20 9.67
N LEU A 105 -3.66 -10.40 9.09
CA LEU A 105 -3.50 -11.08 7.81
C LEU A 105 -3.51 -12.60 7.98
N SER A 106 -4.35 -13.31 7.20
CA SER A 106 -4.45 -14.78 7.20
C SER A 106 -3.25 -15.46 6.51
N GLU A 107 -2.09 -14.79 6.49
CA GLU A 107 -0.85 -15.26 5.87
C GLU A 107 0.19 -15.67 6.90
N GLY A 108 1.03 -16.67 6.55
CA GLY A 108 2.07 -17.19 7.44
C GLY A 108 3.21 -16.20 7.70
N ASP A 109 3.88 -16.38 8.84
CA ASP A 109 5.05 -15.59 9.23
C ASP A 109 6.21 -15.79 8.24
N GLY A 110 6.94 -14.73 7.92
CA GLY A 110 8.17 -14.81 7.16
C GLY A 110 8.02 -15.41 5.75
N ARG A 111 6.87 -15.24 5.11
CA ARG A 111 6.55 -15.83 3.80
C ARG A 111 7.06 -14.99 2.63
N TYR A 112 6.91 -13.67 2.70
CA TYR A 112 7.06 -12.76 1.56
C TYR A 112 8.44 -12.11 1.49
N ASP A 113 8.98 -12.02 0.29
CA ASP A 113 10.20 -11.25 0.02
C ASP A 113 9.89 -9.75 -0.05
N ALA A 114 8.67 -9.40 -0.51
CA ALA A 114 8.21 -8.03 -0.57
C ALA A 114 6.69 -7.93 -0.33
N VAL A 115 6.26 -6.82 0.29
CA VAL A 115 4.86 -6.38 0.38
C VAL A 115 4.75 -5.01 -0.29
N LEU A 116 3.77 -4.87 -1.17
CA LEU A 116 3.47 -3.64 -1.91
C LEU A 116 2.15 -3.05 -1.40
N ILE A 117 2.10 -1.73 -1.25
CA ILE A 117 0.85 -0.98 -1.05
C ILE A 117 0.89 0.20 -2.02
N CYS A 118 0.14 0.10 -3.11
CA CYS A 118 0.07 1.17 -4.11
C CYS A 118 -1.22 1.97 -3.94
N VAL A 119 -1.09 3.26 -3.62
CA VAL A 119 -2.18 4.24 -3.41
C VAL A 119 -3.32 3.74 -2.51
N GLY A 120 -2.98 2.95 -1.48
CA GLY A 120 -3.94 2.32 -0.55
C GLY A 120 -3.80 2.80 0.91
N VAL A 121 -2.60 3.16 1.36
CA VAL A 121 -2.28 3.43 2.77
C VAL A 121 -3.15 4.52 3.42
N GLN A 122 -3.63 5.48 2.64
CA GLN A 122 -4.49 6.60 3.09
C GLN A 122 -5.86 6.17 3.59
N TYR A 123 -6.27 4.93 3.38
CA TYR A 123 -7.58 4.40 3.78
C TYR A 123 -7.52 3.57 5.07
N LEU A 124 -6.33 3.31 5.61
CA LEU A 124 -6.15 2.52 6.83
C LEU A 124 -6.51 3.33 8.08
N GLN A 125 -7.49 2.84 8.85
CA GLN A 125 -7.85 3.40 10.15
C GLN A 125 -6.98 2.82 11.28
N HIS A 126 -6.38 1.64 11.05
CA HIS A 126 -5.49 0.95 11.97
C HIS A 126 -4.09 0.70 11.36
N PRO A 127 -3.40 1.75 10.83
CA PRO A 127 -2.18 1.57 10.03
C PRO A 127 -1.06 0.86 10.79
N LEU A 128 -0.92 1.11 12.10
CA LEU A 128 0.14 0.48 12.89
C LEU A 128 -0.11 -1.04 13.09
N THR A 129 -1.36 -1.45 13.27
CA THR A 129 -1.71 -2.87 13.39
C THR A 129 -1.45 -3.58 12.08
N VAL A 130 -1.95 -3.03 10.96
CA VAL A 130 -1.73 -3.60 9.63
C VAL A 130 -0.23 -3.66 9.29
N LEU A 131 0.54 -2.62 9.58
CA LEU A 131 1.97 -2.62 9.25
C LEU A 131 2.80 -3.56 10.15
N ARG A 132 2.36 -3.84 11.38
CA ARG A 132 2.97 -4.93 12.19
C ARG A 132 2.70 -6.31 11.58
N GLU A 133 1.50 -6.53 11.06
CA GLU A 133 1.17 -7.74 10.30
C GLU A 133 1.98 -7.84 9.00
N VAL A 134 2.11 -6.74 8.26
CA VAL A 134 3.00 -6.67 7.08
C VAL A 134 4.43 -7.07 7.47
N ARG A 135 4.93 -6.59 8.61
CA ARG A 135 6.26 -6.95 9.09
C ARG A 135 6.34 -8.42 9.51
N ARG A 136 5.30 -8.99 10.12
CA ARG A 136 5.23 -10.39 10.51
C ARG A 136 5.30 -11.34 9.30
N VAL A 137 4.56 -11.04 8.25
CA VAL A 137 4.50 -11.90 7.05
C VAL A 137 5.73 -11.74 6.14
N LEU A 138 6.50 -10.66 6.29
CA LEU A 138 7.77 -10.48 5.57
C LEU A 138 8.87 -11.39 6.13
N LYS A 139 9.66 -11.95 5.23
CA LYS A 139 10.93 -12.62 5.59
C LYS A 139 11.85 -11.64 6.31
N PRO A 140 12.79 -12.12 7.16
CA PRO A 140 13.85 -11.26 7.70
C PRO A 140 14.59 -10.52 6.58
N GLY A 141 14.64 -9.19 6.66
CA GLY A 141 15.22 -8.33 5.62
C GLY A 141 14.34 -8.14 4.38
N GLY A 142 13.14 -8.70 4.35
CA GLY A 142 12.12 -8.46 3.31
C GLY A 142 11.73 -6.99 3.24
N ARG A 143 11.15 -6.56 2.12
CA ARG A 143 10.86 -5.15 1.86
C ARG A 143 9.37 -4.84 1.90
N VAL A 144 9.02 -3.69 2.45
CA VAL A 144 7.74 -3.05 2.20
C VAL A 144 7.94 -1.83 1.29
N ILE A 145 7.07 -1.68 0.29
CA ILE A 145 7.06 -0.53 -0.62
C ILE A 145 5.66 0.07 -0.57
N ILE A 146 5.55 1.30 -0.07
CA ILE A 146 4.29 2.04 0.01
C ILE A 146 4.39 3.23 -0.92
N SER A 147 3.59 3.25 -1.97
CA SER A 147 3.50 4.39 -2.88
C SER A 147 2.17 5.12 -2.72
N PHE A 148 2.20 6.43 -2.88
CA PHE A 148 1.01 7.29 -2.78
C PHE A 148 1.15 8.52 -3.66
N SER A 149 -0.02 9.06 -4.04
CA SER A 149 -0.18 10.22 -4.89
C SER A 149 -1.07 11.26 -4.18
N ASN A 150 -1.33 12.38 -4.84
CA ASN A 150 -2.40 13.31 -4.46
C ASN A 150 -3.80 12.78 -4.82
N ARG A 151 -3.89 11.63 -5.50
CA ARG A 151 -5.15 10.98 -5.89
C ARG A 151 -5.65 10.10 -4.74
N CYS A 152 -6.88 10.33 -4.34
CA CYS A 152 -7.57 9.47 -3.37
C CYS A 152 -9.08 9.64 -3.50
N PHE A 153 -9.84 8.77 -2.84
CA PHE A 153 -11.24 8.95 -2.54
C PHE A 153 -11.38 9.80 -1.27
N PRO A 154 -11.67 11.11 -1.35
CA PRO A 154 -11.58 12.02 -0.19
C PRO A 154 -12.49 11.64 0.97
N THR A 155 -13.64 11.01 0.67
CA THR A 155 -14.60 10.58 1.70
C THR A 155 -14.12 9.36 2.47
N LYS A 156 -13.26 8.52 1.87
CA LYS A 156 -12.71 7.30 2.47
C LYS A 156 -11.29 7.48 3.01
N ALA A 157 -10.57 8.53 2.61
CA ALA A 157 -9.27 8.85 3.19
C ALA A 157 -9.43 9.32 4.65
N VAL A 158 -8.54 8.87 5.53
CA VAL A 158 -8.55 9.24 6.95
C VAL A 158 -8.25 10.73 7.15
N ALA A 159 -8.75 11.31 8.25
CA ALA A 159 -8.69 12.75 8.50
C ALA A 159 -7.26 13.30 8.49
N VAL A 160 -6.31 12.60 9.11
CA VAL A 160 -4.91 13.03 9.13
C VAL A 160 -4.32 13.09 7.71
N TRP A 161 -4.66 12.14 6.84
CA TRP A 161 -4.21 12.18 5.44
C TRP A 161 -4.72 13.44 4.72
N ARG A 162 -6.01 13.72 4.85
CA ARG A 162 -6.65 14.89 4.21
C ARG A 162 -6.14 16.24 4.71
N ALA A 163 -5.51 16.26 5.88
CA ALA A 163 -4.98 17.48 6.50
C ALA A 163 -3.51 17.77 6.12
N LEU A 164 -2.84 16.83 5.44
CA LEU A 164 -1.42 16.93 5.13
C LEU A 164 -1.19 17.16 3.62
N ASP A 165 -0.05 17.73 3.31
CA ASP A 165 0.52 17.80 1.96
C ASP A 165 1.40 16.58 1.66
N THR A 166 1.98 16.53 0.47
CA THR A 166 2.83 15.41 0.02
C THR A 166 4.02 15.15 0.96
N GLN A 167 4.64 16.19 1.50
CA GLN A 167 5.76 16.04 2.44
C GLN A 167 5.26 15.51 3.80
N GLY A 168 4.11 15.98 4.25
CA GLY A 168 3.43 15.48 5.44
C GLY A 168 3.03 14.02 5.30
N HIS A 169 2.51 13.60 4.14
CA HIS A 169 2.21 12.20 3.85
C HIS A 169 3.47 11.32 3.93
N ALA A 170 4.59 11.75 3.35
CA ALA A 170 5.86 11.01 3.42
C ALA A 170 6.34 10.86 4.87
N SER A 171 6.25 11.94 5.66
CA SER A 171 6.61 11.93 7.08
C SER A 171 5.71 11.01 7.90
N LEU A 172 4.40 11.01 7.61
CA LEU A 172 3.40 10.17 8.27
C LEU A 172 3.65 8.67 7.98
N VAL A 173 3.84 8.30 6.71
CA VAL A 173 4.11 6.90 6.34
C VAL A 173 5.43 6.42 6.92
N ARG A 174 6.48 7.25 6.91
CA ARG A 174 7.74 6.94 7.59
C ARG A 174 7.52 6.67 9.08
N LEU A 175 6.78 7.54 9.77
CA LEU A 175 6.45 7.38 11.19
C LEU A 175 5.72 6.05 11.45
N TYR A 176 4.75 5.69 10.61
CA TYR A 176 4.05 4.43 10.73
C TYR A 176 5.00 3.24 10.64
N LEU A 177 5.87 3.21 9.62
CA LEU A 177 6.83 2.14 9.40
C LEU A 177 7.82 2.02 10.56
N GLU A 178 8.44 3.13 10.98
CA GLU A 178 9.38 3.14 12.10
C GLU A 178 8.71 2.67 13.42
N THR A 179 7.46 3.11 13.67
CA THR A 179 6.69 2.69 14.85
C THR A 179 6.28 1.21 14.78
N ALA A 180 6.02 0.67 13.58
CA ALA A 180 5.76 -0.75 13.37
C ALA A 180 7.04 -1.63 13.44
N GLY A 181 8.24 -1.02 13.59
CA GLY A 181 9.51 -1.69 13.78
C GLY A 181 10.30 -1.95 12.50
N PHE A 182 9.93 -1.32 11.40
CA PHE A 182 10.71 -1.33 10.17
C PHE A 182 11.97 -0.47 10.28
N ARG A 183 12.97 -0.76 9.43
CA ARG A 183 14.30 -0.11 9.42
C ARG A 183 14.68 0.34 8.02
N ASP A 184 15.74 1.15 7.93
CA ASP A 184 16.28 1.62 6.65
C ASP A 184 15.23 2.31 5.77
N THR A 185 14.36 3.11 6.39
CA THR A 185 13.26 3.77 5.70
C THR A 185 13.76 4.90 4.83
N THR A 186 13.50 4.82 3.54
CA THR A 186 13.86 5.83 2.53
C THR A 186 12.62 6.34 1.81
N ALA A 187 12.62 7.63 1.46
CA ALA A 187 11.59 8.26 0.65
C ALA A 187 12.16 8.65 -0.71
N SER A 188 11.42 8.36 -1.77
CA SER A 188 11.78 8.69 -3.15
C SER A 188 10.63 9.41 -3.84
N LEU A 189 10.91 10.56 -4.43
CA LEU A 189 9.99 11.22 -5.34
C LEU A 189 10.13 10.57 -6.71
N LEU A 190 9.12 9.81 -7.14
CA LEU A 190 9.15 9.09 -8.42
C LEU A 190 8.71 9.99 -9.58
N THR A 191 7.67 10.79 -9.36
CA THR A 191 7.20 11.83 -10.29
C THR A 191 6.88 13.10 -9.51
N ASP A 192 7.26 14.27 -10.07
CA ASP A 192 7.12 15.57 -9.40
C ASP A 192 5.75 16.24 -9.58
N GLY A 193 4.87 15.65 -10.37
CA GLY A 193 3.52 16.15 -10.63
C GLY A 193 3.44 17.33 -11.60
N ARG A 194 4.55 17.72 -12.27
CA ARG A 194 4.53 18.85 -13.21
C ARG A 194 3.76 18.55 -14.50
N LEU A 195 3.79 17.30 -14.95
CA LEU A 195 3.16 16.83 -16.17
C LEU A 195 2.09 15.76 -15.92
N GLY A 196 1.73 15.51 -14.67
CA GLY A 196 0.79 14.45 -14.32
C GLY A 196 0.64 14.30 -12.80
N ASP A 197 0.32 13.09 -12.36
CA ASP A 197 0.18 12.80 -10.93
C ASP A 197 1.54 12.75 -10.22
N PRO A 198 1.75 13.49 -9.11
CA PRO A 198 2.92 13.28 -8.28
C PRO A 198 2.86 11.89 -7.66
N LEU A 199 3.99 11.20 -7.57
CA LEU A 199 4.09 9.91 -6.94
C LEU A 199 5.31 9.85 -6.01
N VAL A 200 5.07 9.50 -4.77
CA VAL A 200 6.11 9.28 -3.76
C VAL A 200 6.08 7.81 -3.36
N ALA A 201 7.24 7.20 -3.17
CA ALA A 201 7.38 5.88 -2.60
C ALA A 201 8.21 5.92 -1.32
N ILE A 202 7.75 5.19 -0.30
CA ILE A 202 8.51 4.90 0.91
C ILE A 202 8.88 3.43 0.88
N THR A 203 10.16 3.13 0.99
CA THR A 203 10.67 1.76 1.08
C THR A 203 11.29 1.52 2.44
N SER A 204 11.08 0.34 3.01
CA SER A 204 11.67 -0.03 4.30
C SER A 204 11.91 -1.53 4.39
N ARG A 205 12.71 -1.97 5.37
CA ARG A 205 13.01 -3.39 5.63
C ARG A 205 12.40 -3.88 6.94
N SER A 206 11.99 -5.17 6.95
CA SER A 206 11.49 -5.84 8.14
C SER A 206 12.59 -6.07 9.18
#